data_b3c640823fdacb269d9fc7f5a5089de5
#
_entry.id   b3c640823fdacb269d9fc7f5a5089de5
#
_cell.length_a   1.000
_cell.length_b   1.000
_cell.length_c   1.000
_cell.angle_alpha   90.00
_cell.angle_beta   90.00
_cell.angle_gamma   90.00
#
_symmetry.space_group_name_H-M   'P 1'
#
loop_
_entity.id
_entity.type
_entity.pdbx_description
1 polymer ?
#
loop_
_entity_poly.entity_id
_entity_poly.type
_entity_poly.pdbx_seq_one_letter_code
_entity_poly.pdbx_strand_id
1 'polypeptide(L)'
;MKPHSGSPAVLDRPSILHVCQREMLRPLRDQILRLSGFEVDSTLEHAEAFARFGQRSYNLVLIDVEGENSIHGAETLCSDIRTARPEQLVAFVCNWRVAVLTDCPDEIVRTEFNPEAFVAGVRKIIAGHETSADATAKSEQGTAL
;
A
#
# COMPACT_ATOMS: atom_id res chain seq x y z
N MET A 1 -24.51 21.95 -10.89
CA MET A 1 -23.97 21.57 -10.54
C MET A 1 -23.42 21.07 -10.18
N LYS A 2 -23.18 21.23 -9.98
CA LYS A 2 -22.56 20.69 -9.64
C LYS A 2 -22.47 19.94 -8.96
N PRO A 3 -22.77 19.46 -9.32
CA PRO A 3 -22.75 18.51 -8.49
C PRO A 3 -21.54 18.28 -7.89
N HIS A 4 -21.07 18.97 -7.71
CA HIS A 4 -20.09 18.85 -7.03
C HIS A 4 -20.22 18.19 -5.92
N SER A 5 -21.21 18.04 -5.53
CA SER A 5 -21.50 17.43 -4.31
C SER A 5 -21.08 16.03 -4.24
N GLY A 6 -21.15 15.28 -5.24
CA GLY A 6 -20.66 13.95 -5.25
C GLY A 6 -19.16 13.85 -5.20
N SER A 7 -18.52 14.93 -5.40
CA SER A 7 -17.08 14.94 -5.50
C SER A 7 -16.34 14.52 -4.26
N PRO A 8 -16.77 14.86 -3.04
CA PRO A 8 -16.01 14.44 -1.87
C PRO A 8 -15.79 12.93 -1.81
N ALA A 9 -16.82 12.17 -2.14
CA ALA A 9 -16.69 10.72 -2.12
C ALA A 9 -15.65 10.25 -3.12
N VAL A 10 -15.61 10.86 -4.30
CA VAL A 10 -14.64 10.51 -5.32
C VAL A 10 -13.24 10.93 -4.90
N LEU A 11 -13.14 12.10 -4.28
CA LEU A 11 -11.86 12.63 -3.85
C LEU A 11 -11.26 11.81 -2.71
N ASP A 12 -12.10 11.08 -1.99
CA ASP A 12 -11.65 10.29 -0.86
C ASP A 12 -11.22 8.88 -1.22
N ARG A 13 -11.10 8.58 -2.50
CA ARG A 13 -10.58 7.28 -2.91
C ARG A 13 -9.16 7.11 -2.41
N PRO A 14 -8.90 6.01 -1.72
CA PRO A 14 -7.51 5.74 -1.30
C PRO A 14 -6.61 5.58 -2.51
N SER A 15 -5.43 6.15 -2.43
CA SER A 15 -4.45 6.06 -3.50
C SER A 15 -3.36 5.06 -3.14
N ILE A 16 -3.00 4.24 -4.11
CA ILE A 16 -2.02 3.19 -3.94
C ILE A 16 -0.93 3.34 -4.97
N LEU A 17 0.32 3.26 -4.53
CA LEU A 17 1.44 3.08 -5.43
C LEU A 17 1.75 1.59 -5.43
N HIS A 18 1.48 0.93 -6.54
CA HIS A 18 1.69 -0.51 -6.67
C HIS A 18 2.99 -0.76 -7.41
N VAL A 19 3.89 -1.51 -6.79
CA VAL A 19 5.20 -1.84 -7.34
C VAL A 19 5.22 -3.33 -7.61
N CYS A 20 5.27 -3.71 -8.87
CA CYS A 20 5.22 -5.12 -9.25
C CYS A 20 6.08 -5.33 -10.48
N GLN A 21 7.11 -6.13 -10.35
CA GLN A 21 8.07 -6.37 -11.42
C GLN A 21 7.59 -7.39 -12.44
N ARG A 22 6.46 -8.04 -12.20
CA ARG A 22 5.91 -9.03 -13.12
C ARG A 22 4.96 -8.36 -14.10
N GLU A 23 5.39 -8.28 -15.34
CA GLU A 23 4.62 -7.60 -16.38
C GLU A 23 3.22 -8.17 -16.60
N MET A 24 3.05 -9.49 -16.40
CA MET A 24 1.76 -10.12 -16.60
C MET A 24 0.83 -9.93 -15.42
N LEU A 25 1.39 -9.89 -14.22
CA LEU A 25 0.61 -9.82 -12.99
C LEU A 25 0.23 -8.38 -12.64
N ARG A 26 1.11 -7.44 -12.91
CA ARG A 26 0.90 -6.05 -12.52
C ARG A 26 -0.40 -5.46 -13.06
N PRO A 27 -0.70 -5.57 -14.38
CA PRO A 27 -1.96 -5.00 -14.87
C PRO A 27 -3.19 -5.67 -14.27
N LEU A 28 -3.12 -6.96 -14.01
CA LEU A 28 -4.24 -7.67 -13.42
C LEU A 28 -4.54 -7.14 -12.02
N ARG A 29 -3.53 -7.01 -11.19
CA ARG A 29 -3.72 -6.49 -9.84
C ARG A 29 -4.13 -5.04 -9.85
N ASP A 30 -3.56 -4.24 -10.75
CA ASP A 30 -3.97 -2.84 -10.89
C ASP A 30 -5.45 -2.75 -11.20
N GLN A 31 -5.93 -3.55 -12.13
CA GLN A 31 -7.32 -3.51 -12.52
C GLN A 31 -8.24 -3.94 -11.40
N ILE A 32 -7.86 -5.00 -10.68
CA ILE A 32 -8.64 -5.48 -9.54
C ILE A 32 -8.78 -4.38 -8.50
N LEU A 33 -7.70 -3.68 -8.20
CA LEU A 33 -7.73 -2.61 -7.22
C LEU A 33 -8.57 -1.43 -7.71
N ARG A 34 -8.42 -1.04 -8.97
CA ARG A 34 -9.20 0.07 -9.53
C ARG A 34 -10.68 -0.23 -9.55
N LEU A 35 -11.05 -1.45 -9.90
CA LEU A 35 -12.45 -1.87 -9.90
C LEU A 35 -13.03 -1.89 -8.49
N SER A 36 -12.16 -2.02 -7.49
CA SER A 36 -12.59 -2.04 -6.10
C SER A 36 -12.60 -0.66 -5.45
N GLY A 37 -12.36 0.38 -6.22
CA GLY A 37 -12.50 1.75 -5.76
C GLY A 37 -11.22 2.45 -5.35
N PHE A 38 -10.06 1.86 -5.64
CA PHE A 38 -8.79 2.50 -5.34
C PHE A 38 -8.26 3.26 -6.55
N GLU A 39 -7.54 4.32 -6.27
CA GLU A 39 -6.77 5.02 -7.29
C GLU A 39 -5.38 4.41 -7.30
N VAL A 40 -4.90 3.95 -8.45
CA VAL A 40 -3.68 3.18 -8.51
C VAL A 40 -2.71 3.76 -9.53
N ASP A 41 -1.51 4.07 -9.07
CA ASP A 41 -0.36 4.28 -9.94
C ASP A 41 0.50 3.02 -9.80
N SER A 42 1.05 2.52 -10.91
CA SER A 42 1.85 1.33 -10.81
C SER A 42 3.17 1.49 -11.54
N THR A 43 4.16 0.76 -11.07
CA THR A 43 5.49 0.77 -11.67
C THR A 43 6.04 -0.64 -11.70
N LEU A 44 6.96 -0.87 -12.65
CA LEU A 44 7.65 -2.14 -12.74
C LEU A 44 8.94 -2.15 -11.93
N GLU A 45 9.61 -1.01 -11.85
CA GLU A 45 10.94 -0.95 -11.27
C GLU A 45 10.96 -0.15 -9.99
N HIS A 46 11.80 -0.56 -9.06
CA HIS A 46 11.91 0.09 -7.76
C HIS A 46 12.40 1.53 -7.85
N ALA A 47 13.31 1.81 -8.78
CA ALA A 47 13.81 3.17 -8.95
C ALA A 47 12.69 4.10 -9.41
N GLU A 48 11.86 3.65 -10.34
CA GLU A 48 10.71 4.42 -10.79
C GLU A 48 9.69 4.60 -9.66
N ALA A 49 9.50 3.56 -8.87
CA ALA A 49 8.58 3.64 -7.74
C ALA A 49 9.02 4.72 -6.75
N PHE A 50 10.28 4.76 -6.42
CA PHE A 50 10.79 5.74 -5.49
C PHE A 50 10.67 7.17 -6.05
N ALA A 51 10.89 7.33 -7.35
CA ALA A 51 10.72 8.63 -7.99
C ALA A 51 9.27 9.09 -7.93
N ARG A 52 8.33 8.19 -8.22
CA ARG A 52 6.90 8.51 -8.14
C ARG A 52 6.47 8.82 -6.71
N PHE A 53 6.98 8.07 -5.78
CA PHE A 53 6.71 8.28 -4.36
C PHE A 53 7.10 9.69 -3.93
N GLY A 54 8.19 10.21 -4.47
CA GLY A 54 8.63 11.56 -4.17
C GLY A 54 7.77 12.67 -4.77
N GLN A 55 6.95 12.33 -5.77
CA GLN A 55 6.16 13.32 -6.50
C GLN A 55 4.76 13.51 -5.98
N ARG A 56 4.20 12.55 -5.25
CA ARG A 56 2.86 12.69 -4.70
C ARG A 56 2.69 11.81 -3.48
N SER A 57 1.62 12.07 -2.73
CA SER A 57 1.30 11.29 -1.54
C SER A 57 0.42 10.09 -1.90
N TYR A 58 0.64 8.99 -1.22
CA TYR A 58 -0.17 7.78 -1.37
C TYR A 58 -0.64 7.32 0.00
N ASN A 59 -1.83 6.76 0.04
CA ASN A 59 -2.33 6.14 1.26
C ASN A 59 -1.56 4.86 1.57
N LEU A 60 -1.12 4.16 0.54
CA LEU A 60 -0.42 2.89 0.70
C LEU A 60 0.59 2.70 -0.43
N VAL A 61 1.78 2.24 -0.09
CA VAL A 61 2.73 1.72 -1.07
C VAL A 61 2.68 0.21 -0.95
N LEU A 62 2.29 -0.45 -2.03
CA LEU A 62 2.07 -1.88 -2.05
C LEU A 62 3.13 -2.52 -2.94
N ILE A 63 4.04 -3.28 -2.34
CA ILE A 63 5.18 -3.85 -3.04
C ILE A 63 4.99 -5.34 -3.20
N ASP A 64 4.97 -5.79 -4.44
CA ASP A 64 4.81 -7.19 -4.77
C ASP A 64 6.16 -7.89 -4.65
N VAL A 65 6.22 -8.95 -3.88
CA VAL A 65 7.44 -9.73 -3.69
C VAL A 65 7.22 -11.09 -4.31
N GLU A 66 7.91 -11.35 -5.43
CA GLU A 66 7.65 -12.55 -6.20
C GLU A 66 8.25 -13.79 -5.65
N GLY A 67 9.33 -13.70 -4.95
CA GLY A 67 10.02 -14.85 -4.42
C GLY A 67 11.15 -14.35 -3.56
N GLU A 68 11.94 -15.28 -3.06
CA GLU A 68 13.01 -14.91 -2.13
C GLU A 68 14.06 -14.02 -2.77
N ASN A 69 14.24 -14.13 -4.10
CA ASN A 69 15.22 -13.31 -4.79
C ASN A 69 14.84 -11.83 -4.83
N SER A 70 13.55 -11.53 -4.74
CA SER A 70 13.10 -10.14 -4.83
C SER A 70 12.83 -9.51 -3.46
N ILE A 71 12.92 -10.29 -2.38
CA ILE A 71 12.63 -9.78 -1.05
C ILE A 71 13.63 -8.70 -0.64
N HIS A 72 14.89 -8.89 -0.97
CA HIS A 72 15.93 -7.93 -0.58
C HIS A 72 15.68 -6.56 -1.25
N GLY A 73 15.31 -6.55 -2.52
CA GLY A 73 14.99 -5.32 -3.22
C GLY A 73 13.77 -4.63 -2.62
N ALA A 74 12.77 -5.42 -2.26
CA ALA A 74 11.57 -4.88 -1.62
C ALA A 74 11.88 -4.26 -0.26
N GLU A 75 12.73 -4.92 0.52
CA GLU A 75 13.14 -4.40 1.82
C GLU A 75 13.93 -3.10 1.68
N THR A 76 14.80 -3.02 0.68
CA THR A 76 15.56 -1.81 0.41
C THR A 76 14.63 -0.66 0.02
N LEU A 77 13.69 -0.91 -0.87
CA LEU A 77 12.74 0.12 -1.27
C LEU A 77 11.90 0.58 -0.08
N CYS A 78 11.43 -0.36 0.73
CA CYS A 78 10.66 -0.03 1.93
C CYS A 78 11.48 0.86 2.87
N SER A 79 12.73 0.51 3.10
CA SER A 79 13.62 1.28 3.96
C SER A 79 13.84 2.69 3.43
N ASP A 80 14.03 2.82 2.12
CA ASP A 80 14.23 4.14 1.50
C ASP A 80 12.98 5.00 1.64
N ILE A 81 11.80 4.40 1.44
CA ILE A 81 10.54 5.11 1.60
C ILE A 81 10.35 5.56 3.04
N ARG A 82 10.62 4.69 3.99
CA ARG A 82 10.49 5.00 5.41
C ARG A 82 11.46 6.07 5.86
N THR A 83 12.65 6.07 5.30
CA THR A 83 13.63 7.10 5.61
C THR A 83 13.14 8.47 5.12
N ALA A 84 12.54 8.50 3.94
CA ALA A 84 12.05 9.74 3.36
C ALA A 84 10.75 10.23 4.01
N ARG A 85 9.88 9.29 4.41
CA ARG A 85 8.58 9.63 4.98
C ARG A 85 8.18 8.56 6.00
N PRO A 86 8.57 8.75 7.28
CA PRO A 86 8.41 7.69 8.30
C PRO A 86 6.98 7.22 8.52
N GLU A 87 5.99 8.07 8.28
CA GLU A 87 4.60 7.70 8.51
C GLU A 87 3.94 7.03 7.30
N GLN A 88 4.68 6.86 6.19
CA GLN A 88 4.10 6.23 5.01
C GLN A 88 3.76 4.77 5.28
N LEU A 89 2.52 4.39 4.99
CA LEU A 89 2.07 3.01 5.13
C LEU A 89 2.63 2.19 3.97
N VAL A 90 3.29 1.10 4.28
CA VAL A 90 3.90 0.21 3.29
C VAL A 90 3.48 -1.22 3.59
N ALA A 91 3.06 -1.95 2.57
CA ALA A 91 2.74 -3.37 2.70
C ALA A 91 3.40 -4.17 1.60
N PHE A 92 3.75 -5.42 1.92
CA PHE A 92 4.24 -6.37 0.93
C PHE A 92 3.12 -7.31 0.54
N VAL A 93 3.09 -7.69 -0.71
CA VAL A 93 2.22 -8.77 -1.19
C VAL A 93 3.13 -9.94 -1.52
N CYS A 94 2.96 -11.04 -0.81
CA CYS A 94 3.83 -12.21 -1.00
C CYS A 94 3.00 -13.48 -0.96
N ASN A 95 3.52 -14.53 -1.56
CA ASN A 95 2.92 -15.84 -1.32
C ASN A 95 3.45 -16.40 0.01
N TRP A 96 2.89 -17.52 0.43
CA TRP A 96 3.20 -18.10 1.73
C TRP A 96 4.63 -18.61 1.88
N ARG A 97 5.33 -18.77 0.75
CA ARG A 97 6.69 -19.33 0.77
C ARG A 97 7.77 -18.29 1.03
N VAL A 98 7.43 -17.02 0.87
CA VAL A 98 8.42 -15.96 1.05
C VAL A 98 8.54 -15.63 2.53
N ALA A 99 9.77 -15.74 3.06
CA ALA A 99 10.05 -15.34 4.43
C ALA A 99 10.41 -13.86 4.46
N VAL A 100 9.70 -13.09 5.27
CA VAL A 100 10.00 -11.67 5.48
C VAL A 100 10.62 -11.54 6.85
N LEU A 101 11.88 -11.15 6.87
CA LEU A 101 12.67 -11.11 8.10
C LEU A 101 12.83 -9.71 8.68
N THR A 102 12.23 -8.72 8.04
CA THR A 102 12.32 -7.34 8.48
C THR A 102 10.96 -6.84 8.96
N ASP A 103 10.97 -5.89 9.87
CA ASP A 103 9.77 -5.21 10.34
C ASP A 103 9.41 -4.02 9.49
N CYS A 104 10.16 -3.77 8.42
CA CYS A 104 9.99 -2.53 7.65
C CYS A 104 8.59 -2.34 7.11
N PRO A 105 7.95 -3.33 6.46
CA PRO A 105 6.56 -3.13 6.04
C PRO A 105 5.63 -3.17 7.24
N ASP A 106 4.58 -2.36 7.19
CA ASP A 106 3.56 -2.34 8.23
C ASP A 106 2.77 -3.63 8.26
N GLU A 107 2.53 -4.20 7.07
CA GLU A 107 1.72 -5.41 6.95
C GLU A 107 2.19 -6.24 5.78
N ILE A 108 1.79 -7.50 5.79
CA ILE A 108 2.07 -8.43 4.70
C ILE A 108 0.76 -9.05 4.26
N VAL A 109 0.43 -8.91 2.99
CA VAL A 109 -0.74 -9.55 2.41
C VAL A 109 -0.29 -10.85 1.79
N ARG A 110 -0.71 -11.96 2.39
CA ARG A 110 -0.40 -13.29 1.90
C ARG A 110 -1.54 -13.75 1.01
N THR A 111 -1.28 -13.83 -0.27
CA THR A 111 -2.32 -14.26 -1.21
C THR A 111 -1.68 -15.05 -2.33
N GLU A 112 -2.42 -16.00 -2.88
CA GLU A 112 -1.96 -16.76 -4.01
C GLU A 112 -2.79 -16.46 -5.24
N PHE A 113 -4.08 -16.75 -5.20
CA PHE A 113 -4.91 -16.63 -6.40
C PHE A 113 -6.30 -16.05 -6.17
N ASN A 114 -6.56 -15.51 -5.00
CA ASN A 114 -7.90 -15.05 -4.68
C ASN A 114 -7.98 -13.52 -4.73
N PRO A 115 -8.54 -12.94 -5.81
CA PRO A 115 -8.64 -11.48 -5.91
C PRO A 115 -9.44 -10.85 -4.79
N GLU A 116 -10.48 -11.51 -4.31
CA GLU A 116 -11.30 -10.96 -3.24
C GLU A 116 -10.53 -10.87 -1.93
N ALA A 117 -9.75 -11.90 -1.63
CA ALA A 117 -8.92 -11.90 -0.44
C ALA A 117 -7.84 -10.82 -0.52
N PHE A 118 -7.28 -10.63 -1.71
CA PHE A 118 -6.28 -9.60 -1.94
C PHE A 118 -6.86 -8.21 -1.65
N VAL A 119 -8.01 -7.90 -2.23
CA VAL A 119 -8.68 -6.61 -2.03
C VAL A 119 -9.06 -6.42 -0.56
N ALA A 120 -9.61 -7.47 0.06
CA ALA A 120 -10.00 -7.40 1.47
C ALA A 120 -8.79 -7.12 2.35
N GLY A 121 -7.65 -7.74 2.05
CA GLY A 121 -6.41 -7.49 2.78
C GLY A 121 -5.95 -6.05 2.65
N VAL A 122 -5.98 -5.50 1.45
CA VAL A 122 -5.58 -4.12 1.21
C VAL A 122 -6.50 -3.15 1.95
N ARG A 123 -7.82 -3.37 1.86
CA ARG A 123 -8.78 -2.52 2.56
C ARG A 123 -8.58 -2.55 4.06
N LYS A 124 -8.31 -3.73 4.60
CA LYS A 124 -8.10 -3.90 6.03
C LYS A 124 -6.87 -3.13 6.50
N ILE A 125 -5.81 -3.14 5.71
CA ILE A 125 -4.58 -2.44 6.07
C ILE A 125 -4.82 -0.94 6.12
N ILE A 126 -5.47 -0.38 5.11
CA ILE A 126 -5.73 1.05 5.06
C ILE A 126 -6.67 1.46 6.20
N ALA A 127 -7.74 0.71 6.42
CA ALA A 127 -8.69 1.00 7.49
C ALA A 127 -8.04 0.87 8.86
N GLY A 128 -7.20 -0.15 9.04
CA GLY A 128 -6.51 -0.37 10.31
C GLY A 128 -5.54 0.75 10.63
N HIS A 129 -4.86 1.25 9.63
CA HIS A 129 -3.94 2.37 9.82
C HIS A 129 -4.68 3.63 10.27
N GLU A 130 -5.81 3.93 9.63
CA GLU A 130 -6.62 5.08 9.98
C GLU A 130 -7.17 4.95 11.40
N THR A 131 -7.65 3.78 11.75
CA THR A 131 -8.18 3.52 13.08
C THR A 131 -7.10 3.65 14.13
N SER A 132 -5.91 3.15 13.87
CA SER A 132 -4.78 3.26 14.80
C SER A 132 -4.39 4.70 15.03
N ALA A 133 -4.37 5.51 13.98
CA ALA A 133 -4.05 6.92 14.10
C ALA A 133 -5.07 7.64 14.96
N ASP A 134 -6.35 7.34 14.77
CA ASP A 134 -7.42 7.92 15.57
C ASP A 134 -7.30 7.51 17.03
N ALA A 135 -7.04 6.24 17.28
CA ALA A 135 -6.90 5.73 18.62
C ALA A 135 -5.72 6.38 19.35
N THR A 136 -4.63 6.56 18.65
CA THR A 136 -3.45 7.21 19.22
C THR A 136 -3.75 8.65 19.59
N ALA A 137 -4.44 9.37 18.71
CA ALA A 137 -4.81 10.74 18.98
C ALA A 137 -5.70 10.85 20.22
N LYS A 138 -6.66 9.96 20.34
CA LYS A 138 -7.55 9.95 21.51
C LYS A 138 -6.81 9.62 22.79
N SER A 139 -5.88 8.69 22.71
CA SER A 139 -5.05 8.33 23.85
C SER A 139 -4.23 9.50 24.35
N GLU A 140 -3.65 10.23 23.45
CA GLU A 140 -2.84 11.40 23.80
C GLU A 140 -3.70 12.44 24.49
N GLN A 141 -4.91 12.67 24.00
CA GLN A 141 -5.81 13.61 24.62
C GLN A 141 -6.21 13.14 26.01
N GLY A 142 -6.46 11.86 26.17
CA GLY A 142 -6.78 11.30 27.48
C GLY A 142 -5.64 11.44 28.46
N THR A 143 -4.42 11.29 27.99
CA THR A 143 -3.25 11.40 28.84
C THR A 143 -3.06 12.82 29.39
N ALA A 144 -3.54 13.80 28.67
CA ALA A 144 -3.42 15.19 29.08
C ALA A 144 -4.23 15.51 30.33
N LEU A 145 -5.13 14.62 30.71
CA LEU A 145 -5.89 14.78 31.92
C LEU A 145 -5.09 14.36 33.14
#